data_d0d4a936891781e519a9f4973bf7aa75
#
_entry.id   d0d4a936891781e519a9f4973bf7aa75
#
_cell.length_a   1.000
_cell.length_b   1.000
_cell.length_c   1.000
_cell.angle_alpha   90.00
_cell.angle_beta   90.00
_cell.angle_gamma   90.00
#
_symmetry.space_group_name_H-M   'P 1'
#
loop_
_entity.id
_entity.type
_entity.pdbx_description
1 polymer ?
#
loop_
_entity_poly.entity_id
_entity_poly.type
_entity_poly.pdbx_seq_one_letter_code
_entity_poly.pdbx_strand_id
1 'polypeptide(L)'
;MSYVETLKHPVIARLSLIQLISYFGTWFSQVAIFSMLVAYKADAITIAFTAAMAMLPAVILAPVIGIIIDRIDFKKLMMTLLIVEIAMTLGLIFINSLEYVWILMILVFIRSSAASMLFSAEMALFPKILQGDMLKNTNEIHSIIWSFSYASGMAIGGIVTYYVGYDTAFIIDAVLYGIAVLLLFGFKLSLEKAIHTDSNWQMFKDGFNYLRSKRKILHLIFLHAAIGLTSFDALITLLADFQYTEVIAVPLAIGLMNATRAMGLMIGPFFIGKIISKNNLHYFFILQGAAIIFWSTMEYSFYLGLFALFVTGLFITTLWSYTYLLIQEETSQKYMGRVISYNDMFFMLSNVTTALFIGYAISFSESLPNFL
;
A
#
# COMPACT_ATOMS: atom_id res chain seq x y z
N MET A 1 25.87 5.30 -12.40
CA MET A 1 26.09 5.03 -10.97
C MET A 1 25.37 3.74 -10.59
N SER A 2 25.97 2.83 -9.83
CA SER A 2 25.32 1.57 -9.43
C SER A 2 24.49 1.75 -8.14
N TYR A 3 23.54 0.84 -7.87
CA TYR A 3 22.78 0.84 -6.61
C TYR A 3 23.70 0.73 -5.39
N VAL A 4 24.76 -0.08 -5.49
CA VAL A 4 25.75 -0.25 -4.42
C VAL A 4 26.47 1.07 -4.13
N GLU A 5 26.82 1.85 -5.14
CA GLU A 5 27.43 3.19 -4.96
C GLU A 5 26.44 4.16 -4.32
N THR A 6 25.16 4.12 -4.71
CA THR A 6 24.10 4.94 -4.13
C THR A 6 23.92 4.62 -2.64
N LEU A 7 23.93 3.33 -2.27
CA LEU A 7 23.84 2.89 -0.88
C LEU A 7 25.10 3.17 -0.02
N LYS A 8 26.24 3.57 -0.62
CA LYS A 8 27.36 4.10 0.16
C LYS A 8 27.11 5.49 0.75
N HIS A 9 26.13 6.22 0.22
CA HIS A 9 25.75 7.51 0.79
C HIS A 9 25.05 7.30 2.15
N PRO A 10 25.59 7.83 3.27
CA PRO A 10 25.17 7.45 4.63
C PRO A 10 23.70 7.79 4.92
N VAL A 11 23.19 8.87 4.34
CA VAL A 11 21.78 9.26 4.48
C VAL A 11 20.87 8.27 3.77
N ILE A 12 21.21 7.89 2.51
CA ILE A 12 20.42 6.97 1.72
C ILE A 12 20.43 5.57 2.36
N ALA A 13 21.60 5.05 2.73
CA ALA A 13 21.72 3.74 3.36
C ALA A 13 20.86 3.64 4.63
N ARG A 14 20.91 4.68 5.47
CA ARG A 14 20.14 4.69 6.72
C ARG A 14 18.64 4.81 6.47
N LEU A 15 18.21 5.67 5.56
CA LEU A 15 16.80 5.79 5.18
C LEU A 15 16.30 4.48 4.57
N SER A 16 17.06 3.87 3.65
CA SER A 16 16.71 2.59 3.05
C SER A 16 16.55 1.47 4.09
N LEU A 17 17.39 1.46 5.14
CA LEU A 17 17.27 0.50 6.23
C LEU A 17 16.02 0.77 7.08
N ILE A 18 15.72 2.03 7.39
CA ILE A 18 14.50 2.42 8.11
C ILE A 18 13.27 2.02 7.30
N GLN A 19 13.24 2.30 5.99
CA GLN A 19 12.18 1.91 5.07
C GLN A 19 11.97 0.39 5.04
N LEU A 20 13.07 -0.37 4.89
CA LEU A 20 13.01 -1.83 4.88
C LEU A 20 12.35 -2.38 6.14
N ILE A 21 12.77 -1.89 7.30
CA ILE A 21 12.27 -2.36 8.60
C ILE A 21 10.80 -1.93 8.79
N SER A 22 10.46 -0.67 8.55
CA SER A 22 9.10 -0.15 8.76
C SER A 22 8.10 -0.74 7.78
N TYR A 23 8.44 -0.84 6.48
CA TYR A 23 7.53 -1.42 5.49
C TYR A 23 7.35 -2.92 5.69
N PHE A 24 8.43 -3.64 6.01
CA PHE A 24 8.32 -5.05 6.38
C PHE A 24 7.38 -5.23 7.56
N GLY A 25 7.54 -4.45 8.64
CA GLY A 25 6.67 -4.49 9.82
C GLY A 25 5.20 -4.21 9.46
N THR A 26 4.94 -3.18 8.65
CA THR A 26 3.58 -2.84 8.18
C THR A 26 2.89 -4.04 7.53
N TRP A 27 3.53 -4.69 6.57
CA TRP A 27 2.96 -5.83 5.83
C TRP A 27 2.92 -7.10 6.67
N PHE A 28 3.92 -7.30 7.53
CA PHE A 28 4.00 -8.41 8.47
C PHE A 28 2.80 -8.45 9.42
N SER A 29 2.47 -7.32 10.06
CA SER A 29 1.35 -7.24 10.98
C SER A 29 -0.02 -7.15 10.29
N GLN A 30 -0.06 -6.80 9.00
CA GLN A 30 -1.31 -6.80 8.22
C GLN A 30 -1.95 -8.20 8.19
N VAL A 31 -1.15 -9.25 8.00
CA VAL A 31 -1.63 -10.64 8.06
C VAL A 31 -2.18 -10.97 9.44
N ALA A 32 -1.51 -10.51 10.51
CA ALA A 32 -1.95 -10.74 11.88
C ALA A 32 -3.32 -10.08 12.15
N ILE A 33 -3.56 -8.85 11.65
CA ILE A 33 -4.83 -8.14 11.78
C ILE A 33 -5.96 -8.94 11.12
N PHE A 34 -5.79 -9.37 9.87
CA PHE A 34 -6.83 -10.13 9.17
C PHE A 34 -7.03 -11.52 9.77
N SER A 35 -5.94 -12.19 10.19
CA SER A 35 -6.04 -13.49 10.87
C SER A 35 -6.77 -13.38 12.22
N MET A 36 -6.57 -12.30 12.96
CA MET A 36 -7.28 -12.02 14.20
C MET A 36 -8.79 -11.82 13.96
N LEU A 37 -9.17 -11.06 12.92
CA LEU A 37 -10.57 -10.86 12.55
C LEU A 37 -11.26 -12.19 12.22
N VAL A 38 -10.60 -13.06 11.44
CA VAL A 38 -11.10 -14.38 11.11
C VAL A 38 -11.23 -15.25 12.38
N ALA A 39 -10.20 -15.24 13.25
CA ALA A 39 -10.24 -15.99 14.51
C ALA A 39 -11.41 -15.58 15.41
N TYR A 40 -11.80 -14.30 15.36
CA TYR A 40 -12.96 -13.78 16.08
C TYR A 40 -14.28 -13.93 15.32
N LYS A 41 -14.27 -14.61 14.16
CA LYS A 41 -15.46 -14.84 13.30
C LYS A 41 -16.10 -13.54 12.83
N ALA A 42 -15.30 -12.58 12.43
CA ALA A 42 -15.77 -11.35 11.82
C ALA A 42 -16.48 -11.65 10.50
N ASP A 43 -17.60 -10.98 10.25
CA ASP A 43 -18.31 -11.07 8.99
C ASP A 43 -17.56 -10.40 7.83
N ALA A 44 -17.99 -10.70 6.60
CA ALA A 44 -17.36 -10.18 5.38
C ALA A 44 -17.33 -8.65 5.33
N ILE A 45 -18.37 -8.00 5.84
CA ILE A 45 -18.46 -6.53 5.89
C ILE A 45 -17.40 -5.97 6.84
N THR A 46 -17.23 -6.55 8.02
CA THR A 46 -16.22 -6.13 9.01
C THR A 46 -14.79 -6.24 8.45
N ILE A 47 -14.49 -7.35 7.77
CA ILE A 47 -13.18 -7.56 7.11
C ILE A 47 -12.96 -6.50 6.02
N ALA A 48 -13.97 -6.25 5.18
CA ALA A 48 -13.91 -5.27 4.12
C ALA A 48 -13.76 -3.83 4.64
N PHE A 49 -14.48 -3.45 5.70
CA PHE A 49 -14.32 -2.15 6.35
C PHE A 49 -12.93 -1.99 6.96
N THR A 50 -12.37 -3.03 7.56
CA THR A 50 -11.00 -2.98 8.09
C THR A 50 -9.98 -2.77 6.97
N ALA A 51 -10.13 -3.46 5.84
CA ALA A 51 -9.30 -3.24 4.65
C ALA A 51 -9.45 -1.81 4.11
N ALA A 52 -10.68 -1.29 4.06
CA ALA A 52 -10.95 0.09 3.66
C ALA A 52 -10.32 1.11 4.62
N MET A 53 -10.37 0.87 5.95
CA MET A 53 -9.74 1.74 6.96
C MET A 53 -8.21 1.80 6.81
N ALA A 54 -7.57 0.75 6.31
CA ALA A 54 -6.14 0.76 6.01
C ALA A 54 -5.76 1.67 4.82
N MET A 55 -6.69 1.95 3.91
CA MET A 55 -6.45 2.73 2.67
C MET A 55 -7.06 4.14 2.72
N LEU A 56 -8.13 4.31 3.49
CA LEU A 56 -8.90 5.54 3.59
C LEU A 56 -8.08 6.78 4.04
N PRO A 57 -7.07 6.66 4.93
CA PRO A 57 -6.21 7.78 5.30
C PRO A 57 -5.54 8.45 4.10
N ALA A 58 -5.04 7.68 3.14
CA ALA A 58 -4.40 8.23 1.95
C ALA A 58 -5.37 9.07 1.09
N VAL A 59 -6.68 8.78 1.15
CA VAL A 59 -7.71 9.58 0.49
C VAL A 59 -8.00 10.87 1.25
N ILE A 60 -8.27 10.75 2.57
CA ILE A 60 -8.75 11.87 3.38
C ILE A 60 -7.63 12.85 3.71
N LEU A 61 -6.42 12.34 3.99
CA LEU A 61 -5.31 13.16 4.46
C LEU A 61 -4.43 13.69 3.33
N ALA A 62 -4.59 13.23 2.09
CA ALA A 62 -3.79 13.69 0.95
C ALA A 62 -3.62 15.22 0.88
N PRO A 63 -4.67 16.05 1.04
CA PRO A 63 -4.53 17.50 1.01
C PRO A 63 -3.72 18.09 2.18
N VAL A 64 -3.65 17.38 3.29
CA VAL A 64 -3.04 17.86 4.55
C VAL A 64 -1.61 17.34 4.72
N ILE A 65 -1.31 16.16 4.20
CA ILE A 65 0.01 15.51 4.31
C ILE A 65 1.13 16.41 3.79
N GLY A 66 0.97 16.99 2.60
CA GLY A 66 1.97 17.88 2.01
C GLY A 66 2.28 19.09 2.89
N ILE A 67 1.25 19.66 3.53
CA ILE A 67 1.39 20.81 4.44
C ILE A 67 2.20 20.44 5.68
N ILE A 68 1.91 19.30 6.26
CA ILE A 68 2.60 18.80 7.47
C ILE A 68 4.07 18.54 7.16
N ILE A 69 4.34 17.89 6.01
CA ILE A 69 5.71 17.57 5.56
C ILE A 69 6.55 18.84 5.33
N ASP A 70 5.94 19.89 4.80
CA ASP A 70 6.67 21.14 4.54
C ASP A 70 6.91 22.00 5.80
N ARG A 71 6.08 21.85 6.84
CA ARG A 71 6.14 22.66 8.06
C ARG A 71 6.95 22.04 9.20
N ILE A 72 6.97 20.71 9.27
CA ILE A 72 7.60 19.99 10.37
C ILE A 72 8.99 19.56 9.95
N ASP A 73 9.94 19.61 10.89
CA ASP A 73 11.27 19.04 10.69
C ASP A 73 11.18 17.56 10.35
N PHE A 74 11.86 17.13 9.28
CA PHE A 74 11.77 15.78 8.76
C PHE A 74 12.02 14.70 9.82
N LYS A 75 13.11 14.85 10.60
CA LYS A 75 13.46 13.88 11.65
C LYS A 75 12.41 13.81 12.73
N LYS A 76 11.90 14.95 13.20
CA LYS A 76 10.84 15.01 14.21
C LYS A 76 9.56 14.37 13.69
N LEU A 77 9.18 14.65 12.44
CA LEU A 77 8.01 14.06 11.80
C LEU A 77 8.15 12.54 11.75
N MET A 78 9.24 12.02 11.19
CA MET A 78 9.51 10.58 11.09
C MET A 78 9.47 9.89 12.47
N MET A 79 10.12 10.47 13.48
CA MET A 79 10.10 9.93 14.85
C MET A 79 8.68 9.88 15.41
N THR A 80 7.90 10.95 15.25
CA THR A 80 6.52 11.01 15.74
C THR A 80 5.66 9.94 15.05
N LEU A 81 5.77 9.80 13.73
CA LEU A 81 5.01 8.82 12.98
C LEU A 81 5.35 7.39 13.38
N LEU A 82 6.64 7.04 13.52
CA LEU A 82 7.06 5.71 13.99
C LEU A 82 6.59 5.42 15.41
N ILE A 83 6.58 6.41 16.31
CA ILE A 83 6.04 6.25 17.67
C ILE A 83 4.52 6.02 17.63
N VAL A 84 3.80 6.71 16.75
CA VAL A 84 2.36 6.46 16.52
C VAL A 84 2.13 5.04 16.02
N GLU A 85 2.94 4.57 15.06
CA GLU A 85 2.88 3.17 14.58
C GLU A 85 3.06 2.18 15.74
N ILE A 86 4.09 2.36 16.59
CA ILE A 86 4.32 1.52 17.77
C ILE A 86 3.10 1.52 18.69
N ALA A 87 2.59 2.70 19.03
CA ALA A 87 1.48 2.84 19.96
C ALA A 87 0.20 2.18 19.42
N MET A 88 -0.11 2.37 18.13
CA MET A 88 -1.30 1.78 17.49
C MET A 88 -1.14 0.26 17.35
N THR A 89 0.03 -0.24 16.97
CA THR A 89 0.31 -1.67 16.85
C THR A 89 0.21 -2.38 18.20
N LEU A 90 0.78 -1.79 19.26
CA LEU A 90 0.62 -2.32 20.62
C LEU A 90 -0.82 -2.23 21.12
N GLY A 91 -1.56 -1.21 20.68
CA GLY A 91 -3.00 -1.07 20.95
C GLY A 91 -3.83 -2.24 20.44
N LEU A 92 -3.42 -2.87 19.32
CA LEU A 92 -4.12 -4.04 18.75
C LEU A 92 -4.10 -5.27 19.67
N ILE A 93 -3.11 -5.41 20.55
CA ILE A 93 -2.99 -6.52 21.52
C ILE A 93 -4.16 -6.51 22.52
N PHE A 94 -4.75 -5.34 22.79
CA PHE A 94 -5.87 -5.22 23.73
C PHE A 94 -7.22 -5.56 23.10
N ILE A 95 -7.27 -5.83 21.79
CA ILE A 95 -8.48 -6.26 21.07
C ILE A 95 -8.64 -7.77 21.26
N ASN A 96 -9.54 -8.18 22.12
CA ASN A 96 -9.73 -9.59 22.49
C ASN A 96 -11.10 -10.17 22.10
N SER A 97 -11.96 -9.36 21.46
CA SER A 97 -13.25 -9.80 20.93
C SER A 97 -13.75 -8.85 19.84
N LEU A 98 -14.76 -9.30 19.06
CA LEU A 98 -15.44 -8.46 18.05
C LEU A 98 -16.18 -7.25 18.63
N GLU A 99 -16.50 -7.23 19.92
CA GLU A 99 -17.11 -6.07 20.57
C GLU A 99 -16.23 -4.81 20.43
N TYR A 100 -14.91 -5.01 20.35
CA TYR A 100 -13.92 -3.93 20.20
C TYR A 100 -13.50 -3.69 18.74
N VAL A 101 -14.19 -4.26 17.75
CA VAL A 101 -13.79 -4.14 16.33
C VAL A 101 -13.75 -2.70 15.84
N TRP A 102 -14.60 -1.84 16.33
CA TRP A 102 -14.58 -0.42 16.01
C TRP A 102 -13.31 0.28 16.53
N ILE A 103 -12.78 -0.14 17.71
CA ILE A 103 -11.49 0.33 18.22
C ILE A 103 -10.37 -0.18 17.30
N LEU A 104 -10.39 -1.45 16.90
CA LEU A 104 -9.46 -2.00 15.92
C LEU A 104 -9.45 -1.16 14.64
N MET A 105 -10.60 -0.81 14.08
CA MET A 105 -10.70 0.01 12.87
C MET A 105 -10.09 1.41 13.07
N ILE A 106 -10.28 2.04 14.23
CA ILE A 106 -9.66 3.31 14.58
C ILE A 106 -8.14 3.16 14.68
N LEU A 107 -7.65 2.11 15.35
CA LEU A 107 -6.21 1.84 15.46
C LEU A 107 -5.57 1.62 14.09
N VAL A 108 -6.22 0.83 13.23
CA VAL A 108 -5.78 0.60 11.85
C VAL A 108 -5.78 1.90 11.06
N PHE A 109 -6.82 2.73 11.17
CA PHE A 109 -6.89 4.02 10.48
C PHE A 109 -5.77 4.97 10.90
N ILE A 110 -5.52 5.12 12.20
CA ILE A 110 -4.46 6.01 12.71
C ILE A 110 -3.08 5.47 12.31
N ARG A 111 -2.87 4.16 12.44
CA ARG A 111 -1.64 3.49 12.01
C ARG A 111 -1.38 3.70 10.52
N SER A 112 -2.35 3.44 9.67
CA SER A 112 -2.21 3.63 8.22
C SER A 112 -2.07 5.10 7.82
N SER A 113 -2.62 6.03 8.63
CA SER A 113 -2.36 7.47 8.47
C SER A 113 -0.88 7.80 8.68
N ALA A 114 -0.28 7.24 9.73
CA ALA A 114 1.14 7.42 10.02
C ALA A 114 2.02 6.81 8.93
N ALA A 115 1.72 5.58 8.50
CA ALA A 115 2.44 4.88 7.42
C ALA A 115 2.39 5.67 6.09
N SER A 116 1.20 6.14 5.69
CA SER A 116 1.02 6.93 4.46
C SER A 116 1.78 8.25 4.51
N MET A 117 1.78 8.93 5.66
CA MET A 117 2.52 10.18 5.84
C MET A 117 4.03 9.95 5.87
N LEU A 118 4.49 8.85 6.47
CA LEU A 118 5.89 8.44 6.49
C LEU A 118 6.40 8.21 5.08
N PHE A 119 5.68 7.42 4.28
CA PHE A 119 5.97 7.21 2.86
C PHE A 119 6.06 8.53 2.08
N SER A 120 5.07 9.40 2.24
CA SER A 120 5.03 10.69 1.55
C SER A 120 6.18 11.62 1.96
N ALA A 121 6.56 11.61 3.25
CA ALA A 121 7.67 12.41 3.76
C ALA A 121 9.02 11.96 3.18
N GLU A 122 9.24 10.65 3.06
CA GLU A 122 10.44 10.08 2.45
C GLU A 122 10.53 10.43 0.97
N MET A 123 9.44 10.27 0.21
CA MET A 123 9.37 10.62 -1.21
C MET A 123 9.56 12.13 -1.46
N ALA A 124 9.10 12.98 -0.56
CA ALA A 124 9.32 14.42 -0.63
C ALA A 124 10.75 14.83 -0.25
N LEU A 125 11.45 14.04 0.55
CA LEU A 125 12.82 14.30 0.95
C LEU A 125 13.82 14.07 -0.18
N PHE A 126 13.68 12.98 -0.93
CA PHE A 126 14.67 12.56 -1.92
C PHE A 126 15.05 13.66 -2.92
N PRO A 127 14.12 14.34 -3.60
CA PRO A 127 14.47 15.41 -4.53
C PRO A 127 15.04 16.68 -3.86
N LYS A 128 14.88 16.84 -2.53
CA LYS A 128 15.46 17.96 -1.78
C LYS A 128 16.95 17.75 -1.49
N ILE A 129 17.41 16.50 -1.47
CA ILE A 129 18.80 16.15 -1.11
C ILE A 129 19.59 15.48 -2.24
N LEU A 130 18.93 15.04 -3.30
CA LEU A 130 19.52 14.25 -4.38
C LEU A 130 19.12 14.82 -5.75
N GLN A 131 19.99 14.62 -6.76
CA GLN A 131 19.75 15.02 -8.14
C GLN A 131 20.26 13.96 -9.12
N GLY A 132 19.79 14.01 -10.38
CA GLY A 132 20.26 13.17 -11.48
C GLY A 132 20.14 11.67 -11.19
N ASP A 133 21.19 10.93 -11.55
CA ASP A 133 21.22 9.47 -11.41
C ASP A 133 21.07 8.98 -9.96
N MET A 134 21.55 9.77 -9.00
CA MET A 134 21.45 9.41 -7.59
C MET A 134 19.99 9.44 -7.10
N LEU A 135 19.20 10.43 -7.50
CA LEU A 135 17.77 10.49 -7.23
C LEU A 135 17.03 9.35 -7.90
N LYS A 136 17.35 9.08 -9.18
CA LYS A 136 16.76 7.95 -9.92
C LYS A 136 17.01 6.62 -9.22
N ASN A 137 18.27 6.32 -8.91
CA ASN A 137 18.64 5.07 -8.23
C ASN A 137 17.99 4.94 -6.84
N THR A 138 17.86 6.05 -6.10
CA THR A 138 17.22 6.04 -4.78
C THR A 138 15.74 5.70 -4.87
N ASN A 139 15.02 6.25 -5.87
CA ASN A 139 13.63 5.90 -6.13
C ASN A 139 13.46 4.43 -6.54
N GLU A 140 14.40 3.89 -7.34
CA GLU A 140 14.40 2.49 -7.73
C GLU A 140 14.67 1.58 -6.51
N ILE A 141 15.63 1.92 -5.65
CA ILE A 141 15.90 1.20 -4.39
C ILE A 141 14.67 1.22 -3.49
N HIS A 142 14.01 2.37 -3.35
CA HIS A 142 12.78 2.50 -2.58
C HIS A 142 11.67 1.55 -3.11
N SER A 143 11.48 1.48 -4.43
CA SER A 143 10.51 0.57 -5.04
C SER A 143 10.85 -0.90 -4.82
N ILE A 144 12.14 -1.26 -4.86
CA ILE A 144 12.62 -2.61 -4.55
C ILE A 144 12.34 -2.95 -3.09
N ILE A 145 12.67 -2.04 -2.16
CA ILE A 145 12.42 -2.21 -0.73
C ILE A 145 10.93 -2.40 -0.47
N TRP A 146 10.08 -1.57 -1.07
CA TRP A 146 8.63 -1.67 -0.90
C TRP A 146 8.11 -3.05 -1.36
N SER A 147 8.48 -3.46 -2.57
CA SER A 147 8.03 -4.75 -3.14
C SER A 147 8.55 -5.95 -2.36
N PHE A 148 9.83 -5.91 -1.95
CA PHE A 148 10.44 -6.95 -1.12
C PHE A 148 9.77 -7.04 0.25
N SER A 149 9.54 -5.89 0.90
CA SER A 149 8.87 -5.80 2.21
C SER A 149 7.44 -6.31 2.13
N TYR A 150 6.72 -6.01 1.06
CA TYR A 150 5.38 -6.53 0.82
C TYR A 150 5.41 -8.07 0.71
N ALA A 151 6.21 -8.63 -0.18
CA ALA A 151 6.27 -10.07 -0.40
C ALA A 151 6.73 -10.82 0.85
N SER A 152 7.87 -10.40 1.44
CA SER A 152 8.47 -11.08 2.60
C SER A 152 7.69 -10.82 3.89
N GLY A 153 7.17 -9.61 4.10
CA GLY A 153 6.35 -9.26 5.25
C GLY A 153 5.08 -10.09 5.31
N MET A 154 4.34 -10.20 4.20
CA MET A 154 3.14 -11.02 4.12
C MET A 154 3.45 -12.51 4.34
N ALA A 155 4.48 -13.06 3.68
CA ALA A 155 4.85 -14.47 3.82
C ALA A 155 5.28 -14.81 5.25
N ILE A 156 6.24 -14.05 5.80
CA ILE A 156 6.80 -14.30 7.14
C ILE A 156 5.77 -13.94 8.21
N GLY A 157 4.96 -12.89 8.01
CA GLY A 157 3.86 -12.52 8.88
C GLY A 157 2.84 -13.65 9.02
N GLY A 158 2.47 -14.32 7.92
CA GLY A 158 1.59 -15.48 7.94
C GLY A 158 2.16 -16.64 8.72
N ILE A 159 3.44 -16.96 8.51
CA ILE A 159 4.16 -18.02 9.23
C ILE A 159 4.22 -17.73 10.73
N VAL A 160 4.65 -16.54 11.11
CA VAL A 160 4.78 -16.14 12.50
C VAL A 160 3.41 -16.11 13.18
N THR A 161 2.39 -15.53 12.54
CA THR A 161 1.03 -15.50 13.08
C THR A 161 0.46 -16.90 13.31
N TYR A 162 0.77 -17.84 12.42
CA TYR A 162 0.36 -19.24 12.57
C TYR A 162 1.01 -19.93 13.76
N TYR A 163 2.35 -19.80 13.92
CA TYR A 163 3.09 -20.57 14.94
C TYR A 163 3.08 -19.92 16.32
N VAL A 164 3.07 -18.60 16.41
CA VAL A 164 3.21 -17.86 17.69
C VAL A 164 2.06 -16.91 18.00
N GLY A 165 1.07 -16.83 17.11
CA GLY A 165 -0.14 -16.01 17.30
C GLY A 165 0.03 -14.55 16.87
N TYR A 166 -1.11 -13.88 16.72
CA TYR A 166 -1.18 -12.47 16.25
C TYR A 166 -0.66 -11.48 17.28
N ASP A 167 -0.84 -11.71 18.58
CA ASP A 167 -0.31 -10.82 19.64
C ASP A 167 1.22 -10.73 19.58
N THR A 168 1.89 -11.88 19.44
CA THR A 168 3.35 -11.93 19.27
C THR A 168 3.79 -11.26 17.98
N ALA A 169 3.01 -11.40 16.91
CA ALA A 169 3.29 -10.70 15.66
C ALA A 169 3.22 -9.18 15.85
N PHE A 170 2.25 -8.65 16.59
CA PHE A 170 2.18 -7.21 16.91
C PHE A 170 3.34 -6.74 17.77
N ILE A 171 3.81 -7.54 18.74
CA ILE A 171 4.99 -7.21 19.55
C ILE A 171 6.25 -7.14 18.65
N ILE A 172 6.44 -8.12 17.78
CA ILE A 172 7.57 -8.12 16.82
C ILE A 172 7.54 -6.87 15.93
N ASP A 173 6.38 -6.52 15.38
CA ASP A 173 6.20 -5.32 14.56
C ASP A 173 6.55 -4.04 15.35
N ALA A 174 6.04 -3.90 16.57
CA ALA A 174 6.36 -2.78 17.44
C ALA A 174 7.87 -2.67 17.74
N VAL A 175 8.56 -3.81 17.93
CA VAL A 175 10.02 -3.86 18.11
C VAL A 175 10.74 -3.41 16.82
N LEU A 176 10.28 -3.81 15.65
CA LEU A 176 10.84 -3.38 14.37
C LEU A 176 10.74 -1.86 14.21
N TYR A 177 9.58 -1.27 14.49
CA TYR A 177 9.44 0.20 14.52
C TYR A 177 10.34 0.86 15.58
N GLY A 178 10.50 0.22 16.75
CA GLY A 178 11.44 0.67 17.78
C GLY A 178 12.88 0.73 17.26
N ILE A 179 13.32 -0.28 16.51
CA ILE A 179 14.64 -0.29 15.84
C ILE A 179 14.73 0.86 14.82
N ALA A 180 13.69 1.09 14.02
CA ALA A 180 13.64 2.21 13.07
C ALA A 180 13.78 3.57 13.79
N VAL A 181 13.12 3.75 14.93
CA VAL A 181 13.28 4.96 15.78
C VAL A 181 14.73 5.11 16.27
N LEU A 182 15.36 4.03 16.74
CA LEU A 182 16.76 4.07 17.18
C LEU A 182 17.72 4.45 16.04
N LEU A 183 17.47 3.96 14.83
CA LEU A 183 18.25 4.35 13.65
C LEU A 183 18.12 5.84 13.33
N LEU A 184 16.98 6.46 13.63
CA LEU A 184 16.77 7.91 13.43
C LEU A 184 17.51 8.78 14.46
N PHE A 185 17.83 8.28 15.65
CA PHE A 185 18.54 9.10 16.65
C PHE A 185 19.88 9.64 16.14
N GLY A 186 20.66 8.81 15.46
CA GLY A 186 21.93 9.21 14.84
C GLY A 186 21.79 9.93 13.50
N PHE A 187 20.57 10.20 13.03
CA PHE A 187 20.34 10.84 11.75
C PHE A 187 20.49 12.35 11.85
N LYS A 188 21.46 12.89 11.12
CA LYS A 188 21.69 14.33 11.02
C LYS A 188 21.30 14.77 9.61
N LEU A 189 20.21 15.48 9.49
CA LEU A 189 19.76 16.10 8.27
C LEU A 189 19.32 17.52 8.58
N SER A 190 19.98 18.48 7.95
CA SER A 190 19.63 19.90 8.03
C SER A 190 18.97 20.28 6.72
N LEU A 191 17.68 20.53 6.72
CA LEU A 191 16.93 21.03 5.58
C LEU A 191 16.57 22.49 5.82
N GLU A 192 16.73 23.32 4.82
CA GLU A 192 16.17 24.67 4.84
C GLU A 192 14.63 24.58 4.81
N LYS A 193 14.00 25.28 5.74
CA LYS A 193 12.53 25.35 5.79
C LYS A 193 12.04 26.18 4.62
N ALA A 194 11.24 25.58 3.74
CA ALA A 194 10.56 26.33 2.70
C ALA A 194 9.52 27.26 3.33
N ILE A 195 9.62 28.56 3.03
CA ILE A 195 8.62 29.56 3.46
C ILE A 195 7.53 29.54 2.37
N HIS A 196 6.40 28.90 2.66
CA HIS A 196 5.23 28.94 1.80
C HIS A 196 4.30 30.08 2.26
N THR A 197 4.01 31.02 1.34
CA THR A 197 3.16 32.20 1.60
C THR A 197 1.70 31.99 1.17
N ASP A 198 1.41 30.99 0.33
CA ASP A 198 0.10 30.77 -0.22
C ASP A 198 -0.83 29.95 0.70
N SER A 199 -2.12 30.28 0.67
CA SER A 199 -3.16 29.48 1.35
C SER A 199 -3.31 28.10 0.68
N ASN A 200 -3.22 27.03 1.48
CA ASN A 200 -3.35 25.64 1.01
C ASN A 200 -4.67 25.37 0.27
N TRP A 201 -5.75 26.04 0.70
CA TRP A 201 -7.06 25.92 0.06
C TRP A 201 -7.09 26.53 -1.35
N GLN A 202 -6.38 27.64 -1.57
CA GLN A 202 -6.25 28.23 -2.90
C GLN A 202 -5.45 27.32 -3.82
N MET A 203 -4.35 26.76 -3.33
CA MET A 203 -3.53 25.79 -4.08
C MET A 203 -4.33 24.56 -4.49
N PHE A 204 -5.17 24.04 -3.59
CA PHE A 204 -6.06 22.92 -3.88
C PHE A 204 -7.07 23.28 -5.00
N LYS A 205 -7.78 24.39 -4.87
CA LYS A 205 -8.74 24.85 -5.89
C LYS A 205 -8.10 25.05 -7.27
N ASP A 206 -6.91 25.64 -7.32
CA ASP A 206 -6.21 25.89 -8.59
C ASP A 206 -5.82 24.58 -9.26
N GLY A 207 -5.37 23.59 -8.50
CA GLY A 207 -5.09 22.25 -9.01
C GLY A 207 -6.33 21.55 -9.57
N PHE A 208 -7.44 21.62 -8.85
CA PHE A 208 -8.71 21.05 -9.29
C PHE A 208 -9.25 21.73 -10.57
N ASN A 209 -9.19 23.05 -10.64
CA ASN A 209 -9.59 23.81 -11.84
C ASN A 209 -8.69 23.45 -13.05
N TYR A 210 -7.39 23.28 -12.82
CA TYR A 210 -6.46 22.83 -13.85
C TYR A 210 -6.86 21.44 -14.39
N LEU A 211 -7.13 20.47 -13.50
CA LEU A 211 -7.60 19.13 -13.90
C LEU A 211 -8.88 19.19 -14.71
N ARG A 212 -9.87 19.96 -14.25
CA ARG A 212 -11.15 20.13 -14.95
C ARG A 212 -10.97 20.69 -16.36
N SER A 213 -9.96 21.53 -16.58
CA SER A 213 -9.62 22.10 -17.91
C SER A 213 -8.89 21.12 -18.81
N LYS A 214 -8.27 20.05 -18.27
CA LYS A 214 -7.40 19.11 -18.98
C LYS A 214 -8.00 17.71 -19.04
N ARG A 215 -9.02 17.52 -19.90
CA ARG A 215 -9.74 16.23 -20.02
C ARG A 215 -8.85 15.01 -20.20
N LYS A 216 -7.73 15.15 -20.95
CA LYS A 216 -6.78 14.05 -21.18
C LYS A 216 -6.15 13.56 -19.87
N ILE A 217 -5.73 14.49 -19.01
CA ILE A 217 -5.15 14.16 -17.71
C ILE A 217 -6.21 13.47 -16.83
N LEU A 218 -7.44 13.98 -16.84
CA LEU A 218 -8.54 13.39 -16.07
C LEU A 218 -8.84 11.95 -16.53
N HIS A 219 -8.87 11.68 -17.84
CA HIS A 219 -9.03 10.31 -18.36
C HIS A 219 -7.88 9.39 -17.95
N LEU A 220 -6.63 9.89 -17.94
CA LEU A 220 -5.48 9.11 -17.49
C LEU A 220 -5.55 8.81 -15.99
N ILE A 221 -6.03 9.75 -15.16
CA ILE A 221 -6.27 9.54 -13.73
C ILE A 221 -7.33 8.45 -13.51
N PHE A 222 -8.45 8.47 -14.22
CA PHE A 222 -9.46 7.41 -14.11
C PHE A 222 -8.93 6.06 -14.60
N LEU A 223 -8.13 6.06 -15.67
CA LEU A 223 -7.48 4.84 -16.14
C LEU A 223 -6.51 4.29 -15.10
N HIS A 224 -5.72 5.16 -14.44
CA HIS A 224 -4.85 4.78 -13.34
C HIS A 224 -5.65 4.25 -12.14
N ALA A 225 -6.71 4.96 -11.76
CA ALA A 225 -7.60 4.55 -10.66
C ALA A 225 -8.25 3.17 -10.90
N ALA A 226 -8.50 2.78 -12.16
CA ALA A 226 -9.02 1.45 -12.48
C ALA A 226 -8.10 0.31 -12.01
N ILE A 227 -6.80 0.55 -11.84
CA ILE A 227 -5.87 -0.43 -11.26
C ILE A 227 -6.20 -0.69 -9.79
N GLY A 228 -6.78 0.27 -9.08
CA GLY A 228 -7.26 0.11 -7.71
C GLY A 228 -8.38 -0.93 -7.56
N LEU A 229 -9.07 -1.31 -8.66
CA LEU A 229 -10.02 -2.42 -8.67
C LEU A 229 -9.37 -3.79 -8.43
N THR A 230 -8.04 -3.85 -8.37
CA THR A 230 -7.26 -5.04 -7.99
C THR A 230 -6.91 -5.10 -6.51
N SER A 231 -7.63 -4.39 -5.63
CA SER A 231 -7.47 -4.45 -4.18
C SER A 231 -8.15 -5.70 -3.62
N PHE A 232 -7.39 -6.80 -3.53
CA PHE A 232 -7.91 -8.12 -3.19
C PHE A 232 -7.72 -8.53 -1.72
N ASP A 233 -7.21 -7.66 -0.84
CA ASP A 233 -6.86 -8.04 0.54
C ASP A 233 -8.07 -8.60 1.31
N ALA A 234 -9.23 -7.96 1.18
CA ALA A 234 -10.47 -8.47 1.78
C ALA A 234 -10.89 -9.82 1.16
N LEU A 235 -10.86 -9.94 -0.18
CA LEU A 235 -11.23 -11.18 -0.88
C LEU A 235 -10.27 -12.33 -0.54
N ILE A 236 -8.97 -12.08 -0.50
CA ILE A 236 -7.96 -13.07 -0.11
C ILE A 236 -8.23 -13.57 1.32
N THR A 237 -8.56 -12.67 2.24
CA THR A 237 -8.87 -13.02 3.62
C THR A 237 -10.11 -13.89 3.71
N LEU A 238 -11.18 -13.53 2.98
CA LEU A 238 -12.42 -14.29 2.96
C LEU A 238 -12.25 -15.67 2.29
N LEU A 239 -11.53 -15.76 1.17
CA LEU A 239 -11.21 -17.05 0.55
C LEU A 239 -10.37 -17.95 1.47
N ALA A 240 -9.42 -17.36 2.22
CA ALA A 240 -8.64 -18.11 3.19
C ALA A 240 -9.50 -18.71 4.30
N ASP A 241 -10.55 -18.00 4.72
CA ASP A 241 -11.49 -18.45 5.77
C ASP A 241 -12.55 -19.42 5.23
N PHE A 242 -13.26 -19.06 4.16
CA PHE A 242 -14.41 -19.86 3.68
C PHE A 242 -14.01 -21.04 2.79
N GLN A 243 -12.94 -20.90 1.98
CA GLN A 243 -12.62 -21.88 0.95
C GLN A 243 -11.45 -22.80 1.32
N TYR A 244 -10.43 -22.28 2.03
CA TYR A 244 -9.14 -22.95 2.14
C TYR A 244 -8.81 -23.48 3.54
N THR A 245 -9.68 -23.32 4.53
CA THR A 245 -9.46 -23.78 5.92
C THR A 245 -9.15 -25.26 6.04
N GLU A 246 -9.74 -26.10 5.18
CA GLU A 246 -9.49 -27.54 5.15
C GLU A 246 -8.13 -27.90 4.50
N VAL A 247 -7.54 -26.98 3.73
CA VAL A 247 -6.29 -27.21 3.00
C VAL A 247 -5.08 -26.65 3.74
N ILE A 248 -5.23 -25.46 4.33
CA ILE A 248 -4.14 -24.72 4.96
C ILE A 248 -4.69 -23.75 6.01
N ALA A 249 -3.92 -23.52 7.08
CA ALA A 249 -4.30 -22.59 8.12
C ALA A 249 -4.46 -21.14 7.58
N VAL A 250 -5.49 -20.42 8.02
CA VAL A 250 -5.87 -19.11 7.53
C VAL A 250 -4.70 -18.11 7.47
N PRO A 251 -3.85 -17.94 8.52
CA PRO A 251 -2.72 -17.01 8.45
C PRO A 251 -1.72 -17.37 7.35
N LEU A 252 -1.47 -18.67 7.15
CA LEU A 252 -0.58 -19.15 6.09
C LEU A 252 -1.18 -18.91 4.70
N ALA A 253 -2.50 -19.15 4.55
CA ALA A 253 -3.22 -18.87 3.29
C ALA A 253 -3.12 -17.39 2.93
N ILE A 254 -3.47 -16.48 3.85
CA ILE A 254 -3.40 -15.02 3.62
C ILE A 254 -1.96 -14.62 3.25
N GLY A 255 -0.97 -15.10 4.01
CA GLY A 255 0.44 -14.80 3.78
C GLY A 255 0.93 -15.27 2.42
N LEU A 256 0.68 -16.55 2.07
CA LEU A 256 1.13 -17.14 0.80
C LEU A 256 0.42 -16.55 -0.42
N MET A 257 -0.87 -16.31 -0.35
CA MET A 257 -1.64 -15.71 -1.44
C MET A 257 -1.11 -14.30 -1.76
N ASN A 258 -0.94 -13.45 -0.74
CA ASN A 258 -0.40 -12.10 -0.94
C ASN A 258 1.07 -12.12 -1.37
N ALA A 259 1.91 -13.00 -0.79
CA ALA A 259 3.31 -13.13 -1.20
C ALA A 259 3.43 -13.59 -2.66
N THR A 260 2.61 -14.53 -3.10
CA THR A 260 2.60 -15.03 -4.48
C THR A 260 2.17 -13.93 -5.46
N ARG A 261 1.14 -13.17 -5.12
CA ARG A 261 0.73 -11.97 -5.88
C ARG A 261 1.86 -10.94 -5.94
N ALA A 262 2.53 -10.69 -4.81
CA ALA A 262 3.65 -9.75 -4.74
C ALA A 262 4.85 -10.18 -5.60
N MET A 263 5.13 -11.48 -5.72
CA MET A 263 6.13 -11.97 -6.67
C MET A 263 5.76 -11.63 -8.12
N GLY A 264 4.49 -11.75 -8.49
CA GLY A 264 4.00 -11.28 -9.79
C GLY A 264 4.26 -9.78 -10.01
N LEU A 265 3.93 -8.96 -8.99
CA LEU A 265 4.18 -7.51 -9.01
C LEU A 265 5.67 -7.17 -9.23
N MET A 266 6.59 -7.93 -8.63
CA MET A 266 8.04 -7.72 -8.76
C MET A 266 8.57 -8.15 -10.13
N ILE A 267 8.08 -9.26 -10.66
CA ILE A 267 8.60 -9.88 -11.89
C ILE A 267 8.03 -9.21 -13.13
N GLY A 268 6.77 -8.78 -13.09
CA GLY A 268 6.05 -8.21 -14.23
C GLY A 268 6.80 -7.11 -14.99
N PRO A 269 7.35 -6.09 -14.33
CA PRO A 269 8.06 -5.00 -15.00
C PRO A 269 9.25 -5.42 -15.86
N PHE A 270 9.95 -6.51 -15.50
CA PHE A 270 11.09 -7.00 -16.28
C PHE A 270 10.71 -7.51 -17.66
N PHE A 271 9.51 -8.04 -17.82
CA PHE A 271 9.01 -8.57 -19.09
C PHE A 271 8.10 -7.57 -19.80
N ILE A 272 7.12 -7.03 -19.09
CA ILE A 272 6.07 -6.19 -19.67
C ILE A 272 6.55 -4.74 -19.85
N GLY A 273 7.39 -4.23 -18.94
CA GLY A 273 7.89 -2.86 -18.98
C GLY A 273 8.67 -2.50 -20.26
N LYS A 274 9.23 -3.51 -20.95
CA LYS A 274 9.96 -3.32 -22.21
C LYS A 274 9.05 -3.23 -23.44
N ILE A 275 7.84 -3.74 -23.35
CA ILE A 275 6.93 -3.88 -24.51
C ILE A 275 5.70 -2.96 -24.40
N ILE A 276 5.39 -2.45 -23.21
CA ILE A 276 4.26 -1.55 -22.98
C ILE A 276 4.52 -0.19 -23.68
N SER A 277 3.49 0.35 -24.30
CA SER A 277 3.52 1.62 -25.02
C SER A 277 2.12 2.25 -25.06
N LYS A 278 2.01 3.53 -25.46
CA LYS A 278 0.71 4.21 -25.61
C LYS A 278 -0.24 3.46 -26.55
N ASN A 279 0.29 2.80 -27.59
CA ASN A 279 -0.51 2.13 -28.61
C ASN A 279 -1.08 0.78 -28.15
N ASN A 280 -0.42 0.09 -27.23
CA ASN A 280 -0.82 -1.23 -26.76
C ASN A 280 -1.29 -1.27 -25.30
N LEU A 281 -1.34 -0.14 -24.60
CA LEU A 281 -1.73 -0.03 -23.20
C LEU A 281 -3.08 -0.69 -22.91
N HIS A 282 -4.07 -0.50 -23.80
CA HIS A 282 -5.41 -1.08 -23.66
C HIS A 282 -5.40 -2.62 -23.67
N TYR A 283 -4.50 -3.25 -24.42
CA TYR A 283 -4.35 -4.71 -24.39
C TYR A 283 -3.89 -5.22 -23.03
N PHE A 284 -2.99 -4.48 -22.35
CA PHE A 284 -2.52 -4.86 -21.02
C PHE A 284 -3.62 -4.72 -19.95
N PHE A 285 -4.51 -3.74 -20.07
CA PHE A 285 -5.70 -3.67 -19.21
C PHE A 285 -6.67 -4.84 -19.48
N ILE A 286 -6.88 -5.23 -20.74
CA ILE A 286 -7.67 -6.40 -21.10
C ILE A 286 -7.03 -7.67 -20.54
N LEU A 287 -5.71 -7.85 -20.68
CA LEU A 287 -4.97 -8.98 -20.13
C LEU A 287 -5.05 -9.03 -18.60
N GLN A 288 -4.99 -7.87 -17.93
CA GLN A 288 -5.21 -7.79 -16.49
C GLN A 288 -6.62 -8.26 -16.11
N GLY A 289 -7.65 -7.82 -16.84
CA GLY A 289 -9.02 -8.30 -16.63
C GLY A 289 -9.15 -9.81 -16.88
N ALA A 290 -8.54 -10.32 -17.95
CA ALA A 290 -8.50 -11.75 -18.23
C ALA A 290 -7.77 -12.56 -17.14
N ALA A 291 -6.69 -12.02 -16.57
CA ALA A 291 -5.97 -12.64 -15.44
C ALA A 291 -6.84 -12.73 -14.18
N ILE A 292 -7.67 -11.71 -13.90
CA ILE A 292 -8.63 -11.75 -12.79
C ILE A 292 -9.70 -12.81 -13.03
N ILE A 293 -10.26 -12.89 -14.23
CA ILE A 293 -11.23 -13.94 -14.61
C ILE A 293 -10.56 -15.31 -14.50
N PHE A 294 -9.32 -15.44 -14.98
CA PHE A 294 -8.57 -16.69 -14.84
C PHE A 294 -8.40 -17.08 -13.37
N TRP A 295 -8.09 -16.13 -12.48
CA TRP A 295 -8.02 -16.42 -11.05
C TRP A 295 -9.36 -16.89 -10.49
N SER A 296 -10.48 -16.24 -10.83
CA SER A 296 -11.81 -16.65 -10.36
C SER A 296 -12.22 -18.06 -10.84
N THR A 297 -11.68 -18.53 -11.96
CA THR A 297 -11.92 -19.91 -12.43
C THR A 297 -11.01 -20.95 -11.77
N MET A 298 -9.91 -20.53 -11.12
CA MET A 298 -8.92 -21.42 -10.51
C MET A 298 -9.00 -21.43 -8.99
N GLU A 299 -9.88 -20.63 -8.38
CA GLU A 299 -10.01 -20.51 -6.92
C GLU A 299 -10.47 -21.80 -6.23
N TYR A 300 -11.12 -22.73 -6.93
CA TYR A 300 -11.53 -24.03 -6.39
C TYR A 300 -10.35 -24.88 -5.85
N SER A 301 -9.12 -24.56 -6.24
CA SER A 301 -7.89 -25.21 -5.76
C SER A 301 -6.92 -24.16 -5.24
N PHE A 302 -6.47 -24.30 -3.98
CA PHE A 302 -5.52 -23.38 -3.37
C PHE A 302 -4.26 -23.17 -4.22
N TYR A 303 -3.66 -24.26 -4.70
CA TYR A 303 -2.41 -24.19 -5.48
C TYR A 303 -2.59 -23.59 -6.87
N LEU A 304 -3.70 -23.90 -7.55
CA LEU A 304 -4.04 -23.28 -8.84
C LEU A 304 -4.39 -21.79 -8.63
N GLY A 305 -5.08 -21.48 -7.55
CA GLY A 305 -5.38 -20.11 -7.13
C GLY A 305 -4.11 -19.28 -6.89
N LEU A 306 -3.08 -19.85 -6.26
CA LEU A 306 -1.79 -19.20 -6.09
C LEU A 306 -1.14 -18.88 -7.44
N PHE A 307 -1.11 -19.84 -8.37
CA PHE A 307 -0.57 -19.60 -9.71
C PHE A 307 -1.33 -18.51 -10.45
N ALA A 308 -2.65 -18.54 -10.39
CA ALA A 308 -3.48 -17.53 -11.03
C ALA A 308 -3.30 -16.14 -10.37
N LEU A 309 -3.14 -16.06 -9.04
CA LEU A 309 -2.80 -14.82 -8.34
C LEU A 309 -1.44 -14.27 -8.76
N PHE A 310 -0.44 -15.12 -8.95
CA PHE A 310 0.84 -14.70 -9.52
C PHE A 310 0.65 -14.02 -10.89
N VAL A 311 -0.17 -14.63 -11.75
CA VAL A 311 -0.49 -14.07 -13.07
C VAL A 311 -1.20 -12.72 -12.95
N THR A 312 -2.14 -12.55 -12.00
CA THR A 312 -2.78 -11.23 -11.79
C THR A 312 -1.76 -10.18 -11.35
N GLY A 313 -0.74 -10.54 -10.59
CA GLY A 313 0.31 -9.64 -10.16
C GLY A 313 1.19 -9.10 -11.30
N LEU A 314 1.41 -9.90 -12.36
CA LEU A 314 2.36 -9.57 -13.43
C LEU A 314 2.09 -8.22 -14.12
N PHE A 315 0.81 -7.83 -14.28
CA PHE A 315 0.45 -6.66 -15.05
C PHE A 315 0.35 -5.38 -14.22
N ILE A 316 -0.02 -5.49 -12.94
CA ILE A 316 -0.41 -4.37 -12.07
C ILE A 316 0.69 -3.31 -11.96
N THR A 317 1.91 -3.68 -11.58
CA THR A 317 3.00 -2.72 -11.37
C THR A 317 3.38 -1.99 -12.64
N THR A 318 3.39 -2.69 -13.77
CA THR A 318 3.73 -2.07 -15.06
C THR A 318 2.63 -1.12 -15.53
N LEU A 319 1.36 -1.51 -15.38
CA LEU A 319 0.22 -0.63 -15.68
C LEU A 319 0.24 0.62 -14.80
N TRP A 320 0.50 0.43 -13.50
CA TRP A 320 0.60 1.53 -12.53
C TRP A 320 1.72 2.51 -12.92
N SER A 321 2.93 2.02 -13.12
CA SER A 321 4.10 2.85 -13.46
C SER A 321 3.92 3.57 -14.78
N TYR A 322 3.39 2.88 -15.79
CA TYR A 322 3.24 3.44 -17.12
C TYR A 322 2.13 4.50 -17.20
N THR A 323 0.98 4.26 -16.58
CA THR A 323 -0.10 5.28 -16.51
C THR A 323 0.34 6.49 -15.70
N TYR A 324 1.10 6.29 -14.64
CA TYR A 324 1.69 7.36 -13.83
C TYR A 324 2.66 8.22 -14.68
N LEU A 325 3.53 7.59 -15.46
CA LEU A 325 4.40 8.28 -16.41
C LEU A 325 3.60 9.13 -17.40
N LEU A 326 2.53 8.59 -17.97
CA LEU A 326 1.68 9.33 -18.92
C LEU A 326 1.04 10.57 -18.28
N ILE A 327 0.61 10.48 -17.02
CA ILE A 327 0.06 11.61 -16.26
C ILE A 327 1.15 12.68 -16.07
N GLN A 328 2.37 12.26 -15.72
CA GLN A 328 3.50 13.19 -15.55
C GLN A 328 3.86 13.90 -16.86
N GLU A 329 3.92 13.18 -18.00
CA GLU A 329 4.22 13.76 -19.30
C GLU A 329 3.19 14.82 -19.76
N GLU A 330 1.91 14.64 -19.43
CA GLU A 330 0.83 15.55 -19.82
C GLU A 330 0.66 16.73 -18.85
N THR A 331 1.28 16.67 -17.67
CA THR A 331 1.09 17.66 -16.61
C THR A 331 2.17 18.72 -16.62
N SER A 332 1.78 19.99 -16.60
CA SER A 332 2.76 21.07 -16.48
C SER A 332 3.44 21.07 -15.10
N GLN A 333 4.73 21.42 -15.05
CA GLN A 333 5.55 21.44 -13.83
C GLN A 333 4.90 22.22 -12.68
N LYS A 334 4.24 23.34 -12.97
CA LYS A 334 3.54 24.18 -11.99
C LYS A 334 2.44 23.46 -11.22
N TYR A 335 1.80 22.45 -11.82
CA TYR A 335 0.67 21.73 -11.25
C TYR A 335 1.00 20.27 -10.90
N MET A 336 2.24 19.83 -11.15
CA MET A 336 2.66 18.43 -11.02
C MET A 336 2.29 17.80 -9.67
N GLY A 337 2.72 18.39 -8.57
CA GLY A 337 2.45 17.85 -7.23
C GLY A 337 0.96 17.70 -6.93
N ARG A 338 0.16 18.67 -7.37
CA ARG A 338 -1.31 18.67 -7.15
C ARG A 338 -1.98 17.57 -7.97
N VAL A 339 -1.62 17.44 -9.25
CA VAL A 339 -2.17 16.41 -10.14
C VAL A 339 -1.82 15.02 -9.64
N ILE A 340 -0.59 14.81 -9.18
CA ILE A 340 -0.15 13.55 -8.59
C ILE A 340 -0.94 13.24 -7.31
N SER A 341 -1.13 14.21 -6.41
CA SER A 341 -1.94 14.00 -5.21
C SER A 341 -3.40 13.61 -5.53
N TYR A 342 -4.00 14.22 -6.54
CA TYR A 342 -5.34 13.82 -6.99
C TYR A 342 -5.34 12.43 -7.62
N ASN A 343 -4.33 12.09 -8.41
CA ASN A 343 -4.18 10.76 -8.98
C ASN A 343 -4.16 9.69 -7.88
N ASP A 344 -3.31 9.88 -6.88
CA ASP A 344 -3.17 8.94 -5.77
C ASP A 344 -4.46 8.86 -4.93
N MET A 345 -5.14 10.00 -4.73
CA MET A 345 -6.44 10.04 -4.07
C MET A 345 -7.50 9.20 -4.81
N PHE A 346 -7.63 9.35 -6.13
CA PHE A 346 -8.59 8.58 -6.92
C PHE A 346 -8.22 7.09 -6.97
N PHE A 347 -6.93 6.76 -7.07
CA PHE A 347 -6.45 5.39 -6.99
C PHE A 347 -6.80 4.74 -5.65
N MET A 348 -6.52 5.41 -4.53
CA MET A 348 -6.85 4.90 -3.20
C MET A 348 -8.36 4.85 -2.95
N LEU A 349 -9.13 5.81 -3.47
CA LEU A 349 -10.59 5.74 -3.42
C LEU A 349 -11.14 4.52 -4.16
N SER A 350 -10.56 4.17 -5.30
CA SER A 350 -10.89 2.96 -6.04
C SER A 350 -10.60 1.70 -5.23
N ASN A 351 -9.45 1.63 -4.53
CA ASN A 351 -9.13 0.53 -3.62
C ASN A 351 -10.15 0.40 -2.48
N VAL A 352 -10.50 1.51 -1.82
CA VAL A 352 -11.52 1.54 -0.75
C VAL A 352 -12.87 1.03 -1.29
N THR A 353 -13.29 1.55 -2.44
CA THR A 353 -14.55 1.16 -3.07
C THR A 353 -14.59 -0.33 -3.40
N THR A 354 -13.48 -0.87 -3.92
CA THR A 354 -13.36 -2.30 -4.23
C THR A 354 -13.45 -3.16 -2.99
N ALA A 355 -12.72 -2.80 -1.91
CA ALA A 355 -12.76 -3.54 -0.65
C ALA A 355 -14.17 -3.59 -0.08
N LEU A 356 -14.88 -2.45 -0.03
CA LEU A 356 -16.25 -2.36 0.45
C LEU A 356 -17.22 -3.14 -0.46
N PHE A 357 -17.08 -3.02 -1.78
CA PHE A 357 -17.89 -3.77 -2.74
C PHE A 357 -17.79 -5.29 -2.52
N ILE A 358 -16.57 -5.81 -2.31
CA ILE A 358 -16.33 -7.23 -2.02
C ILE A 358 -17.08 -7.64 -0.75
N GLY A 359 -16.96 -6.89 0.35
CA GLY A 359 -17.62 -7.19 1.61
C GLY A 359 -19.14 -7.21 1.48
N TYR A 360 -19.73 -6.20 0.83
CA TYR A 360 -21.18 -6.13 0.60
C TYR A 360 -21.68 -7.22 -0.35
N ALA A 361 -20.94 -7.52 -1.42
CA ALA A 361 -21.34 -8.56 -2.38
C ALA A 361 -21.41 -9.95 -1.72
N ILE A 362 -20.40 -10.28 -0.89
CA ILE A 362 -20.38 -11.56 -0.16
C ILE A 362 -21.48 -11.61 0.89
N SER A 363 -21.64 -10.57 1.71
CA SER A 363 -22.71 -10.52 2.70
C SER A 363 -24.11 -10.61 2.07
N PHE A 364 -24.30 -10.02 0.89
CA PHE A 364 -25.57 -10.16 0.14
C PHE A 364 -25.79 -11.58 -0.36
N SER A 365 -24.74 -12.26 -0.85
CA SER A 365 -24.85 -13.66 -1.27
C SER A 365 -25.18 -14.62 -0.13
N GLU A 366 -24.62 -14.41 1.05
CA GLU A 366 -24.92 -15.17 2.27
C GLU A 366 -26.37 -14.96 2.77
N SER A 367 -26.94 -13.78 2.52
CA SER A 367 -28.32 -13.46 2.90
C SER A 367 -29.39 -14.06 1.97
N LEU A 368 -29.01 -14.56 0.77
CA LEU A 368 -29.90 -15.23 -0.16
C LEU A 368 -29.94 -16.73 0.15
N PRO A 369 -31.07 -17.29 0.65
CA PRO A 369 -31.17 -18.73 0.90
C PRO A 369 -31.08 -19.48 -0.43
N ASN A 370 -30.04 -20.34 -0.58
CA ASN A 370 -29.91 -21.37 -1.62
C ASN A 370 -29.60 -20.90 -3.06
N PHE A 371 -28.49 -20.16 -3.25
CA PHE A 371 -27.90 -20.01 -4.57
C PHE A 371 -26.41 -20.44 -4.59
N LEU A 372 -26.12 -21.63 -4.06
CA LEU A 372 -24.90 -22.41 -4.32
C LEU A 372 -25.27 -23.85 -4.59
#